data_30eed89e974aac1dce3904ad4bdbd63d
#
_entry.id   30eed89e974aac1dce3904ad4bdbd63d
#
_cell.length_a   1.000
_cell.length_b   1.000
_cell.length_c   1.000
_cell.angle_alpha   90.00
_cell.angle_beta   90.00
_cell.angle_gamma   90.00
#
_symmetry.space_group_name_H-M   'P 1'
#
loop_
_entity.id
_entity.type
_entity.pdbx_description
1 polymer ?
#
loop_
_entity_poly.entity_id
_entity_poly.type
_entity_poly.pdbx_seq_one_letter_code
_entity_poly.pdbx_strand_id
1 'polypeptide(L)'
;MEIKRIDHYSIRTTDVEASRKFYTEVIGLTVGPRPEFKFPGLWPYNGKPPADLEHSNGNYGIVHVMGIDPNDSQGLIDTVGYVDPETLNAGTGSLDHIALSVTGRDSMVERCKRAKLKYFERSVPTLGLHQMFLKDPNGVMIELNFPASEAPKERDAATTEAFR
;
A
#
# COMPACT_ATOMS: atom_id res chain seq x y z
N MET A 1 -13.91 -12.68 21.96
CA MET A 1 -13.23 -12.31 20.70
C MET A 1 -12.02 -11.47 21.07
N GLU A 2 -10.85 -11.77 20.51
CA GLU A 2 -9.59 -11.04 20.72
C GLU A 2 -9.04 -10.65 19.35
N ILE A 3 -8.77 -9.37 19.13
CA ILE A 3 -8.11 -8.87 17.91
C ILE A 3 -6.60 -8.98 18.14
N LYS A 4 -5.90 -9.78 17.33
CA LYS A 4 -4.46 -9.99 17.45
C LYS A 4 -3.64 -8.96 16.66
N ARG A 5 -4.09 -8.61 15.44
CA ARG A 5 -3.41 -7.65 14.54
C ARG A 5 -4.35 -7.24 13.40
N ILE A 6 -3.99 -6.21 12.67
CA ILE A 6 -4.49 -6.02 11.32
C ILE A 6 -3.85 -7.09 10.44
N ASP A 7 -4.66 -7.84 9.70
CA ASP A 7 -4.18 -8.92 8.84
C ASP A 7 -3.70 -8.38 7.49
N HIS A 8 -4.60 -7.77 6.74
CA HIS A 8 -4.33 -7.12 5.48
C HIS A 8 -5.30 -5.96 5.23
N TYR A 9 -5.07 -5.21 4.18
CA TYR A 9 -6.06 -4.32 3.60
C TYR A 9 -6.24 -4.62 2.12
N SER A 10 -7.45 -4.35 1.62
CA SER A 10 -7.80 -4.58 0.23
C SER A 10 -8.02 -3.25 -0.48
N ILE A 11 -7.53 -3.16 -1.69
CA ILE A 11 -7.75 -2.02 -2.60
C ILE A 11 -8.38 -2.50 -3.90
N ARG A 12 -9.25 -1.67 -4.45
CA ARG A 12 -9.81 -1.86 -5.78
C ARG A 12 -9.12 -0.95 -6.77
N THR A 13 -8.87 -1.43 -7.98
CA THR A 13 -8.17 -0.65 -9.02
C THR A 13 -8.61 -1.07 -10.40
N THR A 14 -8.67 -0.12 -11.31
CA THR A 14 -8.77 -0.38 -12.76
C THR A 14 -7.40 -0.56 -13.41
N ASP A 15 -6.30 -0.30 -12.68
CA ASP A 15 -4.93 -0.45 -13.15
C ASP A 15 -4.10 -1.30 -12.17
N VAL A 16 -4.23 -2.62 -12.32
CA VAL A 16 -3.51 -3.61 -11.52
C VAL A 16 -1.98 -3.48 -11.72
N GLU A 17 -1.53 -3.12 -12.93
CA GLU A 17 -0.13 -3.00 -13.24
C GLU A 17 0.52 -1.78 -12.57
N ALA A 18 -0.15 -0.63 -12.54
CA ALA A 18 0.33 0.52 -11.79
C ALA A 18 0.43 0.21 -10.28
N SER A 19 -0.58 -0.49 -9.73
CA SER A 19 -0.54 -0.95 -8.34
C SER A 19 0.59 -1.94 -8.10
N ARG A 20 0.82 -2.90 -9.02
CA ARG A 20 1.92 -3.85 -8.94
C ARG A 20 3.26 -3.11 -8.84
N LYS A 21 3.54 -2.22 -9.77
CA LYS A 21 4.79 -1.42 -9.78
C LYS A 21 4.97 -0.63 -8.49
N PHE A 22 3.92 0.05 -8.04
CA PHE A 22 4.00 0.83 -6.80
C PHE A 22 4.37 -0.06 -5.60
N TYR A 23 3.62 -1.14 -5.36
CA TYR A 23 3.84 -1.98 -4.19
C TYR A 23 5.15 -2.78 -4.26
N THR A 24 5.65 -3.13 -5.46
CA THR A 24 6.92 -3.86 -5.58
C THR A 24 8.13 -2.93 -5.69
N GLU A 25 8.10 -1.90 -6.52
CA GLU A 25 9.27 -1.07 -6.83
C GLU A 25 9.44 0.09 -5.84
N VAL A 26 8.33 0.65 -5.33
CA VAL A 26 8.35 1.77 -4.39
C VAL A 26 8.32 1.26 -2.94
N ILE A 27 7.26 0.54 -2.55
CA ILE A 27 7.12 0.04 -1.17
C ILE A 27 8.09 -1.10 -0.90
N GLY A 28 8.39 -1.94 -1.90
CA GLY A 28 9.36 -3.03 -1.78
C GLY A 28 8.74 -4.34 -1.32
N LEU A 29 7.44 -4.53 -1.56
CA LEU A 29 6.76 -5.79 -1.32
C LEU A 29 7.05 -6.79 -2.46
N THR A 30 6.79 -8.06 -2.20
CA THR A 30 6.98 -9.15 -3.18
C THR A 30 5.62 -9.75 -3.54
N VAL A 31 5.31 -9.86 -4.82
CA VAL A 31 4.09 -10.56 -5.26
C VAL A 31 4.24 -12.05 -5.00
N GLY A 32 3.23 -12.62 -4.39
CA GLY A 32 3.19 -14.04 -4.05
C GLY A 32 1.87 -14.72 -4.44
N PRO A 33 1.65 -15.94 -3.99
CA PRO A 33 0.47 -16.73 -4.34
C PRO A 33 -0.82 -16.07 -3.85
N ARG A 34 -1.87 -16.21 -4.66
CA ARG A 34 -3.25 -15.83 -4.33
C ARG A 34 -4.21 -16.90 -4.85
N PRO A 35 -5.44 -17.00 -4.28
CA PRO A 35 -6.47 -17.88 -4.87
C PRO A 35 -6.77 -17.52 -6.32
N GLU A 36 -7.19 -18.52 -7.09
CA GLU A 36 -7.64 -18.35 -8.48
C GLU A 36 -9.03 -17.70 -8.53
N PHE A 37 -9.07 -16.41 -8.22
CA PHE A 37 -10.30 -15.63 -8.36
C PHE A 37 -10.61 -15.33 -9.83
N LYS A 38 -11.90 -15.19 -10.14
CA LYS A 38 -12.40 -14.84 -11.47
C LYS A 38 -12.24 -13.35 -11.81
N PHE A 39 -11.30 -12.65 -11.19
CA PHE A 39 -10.98 -11.26 -11.47
C PHE A 39 -9.46 -11.06 -11.41
N PRO A 40 -8.90 -10.10 -12.17
CA PRO A 40 -7.47 -9.82 -12.10
C PRO A 40 -7.07 -9.25 -10.74
N GLY A 41 -5.81 -9.45 -10.34
CA GLY A 41 -5.32 -8.92 -9.08
C GLY A 41 -4.02 -9.57 -8.65
N LEU A 42 -3.49 -9.10 -7.51
CA LEU A 42 -2.24 -9.62 -6.94
C LEU A 42 -2.24 -9.46 -5.42
N TRP A 43 -1.46 -10.29 -4.76
CA TRP A 43 -1.23 -10.21 -3.32
C TRP A 43 0.23 -9.90 -3.03
N PRO A 44 0.56 -8.65 -2.68
CA PRO A 44 1.87 -8.25 -2.16
C PRO A 44 2.10 -8.72 -0.72
N TYR A 45 3.28 -9.30 -0.50
CA TYR A 45 3.76 -9.85 0.76
C TYR A 45 4.93 -9.03 1.29
N ASN A 46 5.05 -8.93 2.59
CA ASN A 46 6.25 -8.41 3.23
C ASN A 46 7.33 -9.50 3.27
N GLY A 47 8.46 -9.24 2.63
CA GLY A 47 9.57 -10.20 2.53
C GLY A 47 9.29 -11.35 1.54
N LYS A 48 9.81 -12.54 1.86
CA LYS A 48 9.66 -13.72 1.00
C LYS A 48 8.25 -14.29 1.14
N PRO A 49 7.47 -14.39 0.04
CA PRO A 49 6.15 -15.02 0.09
C PRO A 49 6.28 -16.54 0.31
N PRO A 50 5.21 -17.22 0.77
CA PRO A 50 5.14 -18.66 0.82
C PRO A 50 5.21 -19.24 -0.60
N ALA A 51 5.56 -20.52 -0.73
CA ALA A 51 5.62 -21.20 -2.00
C ALA A 51 4.23 -21.28 -2.67
N ASP A 52 3.21 -21.50 -1.85
CA ASP A 52 1.81 -21.57 -2.22
C ASP A 52 0.92 -21.22 -1.01
N LEU A 53 -0.40 -21.21 -1.17
CA LEU A 53 -1.35 -20.89 -0.10
C LEU A 53 -1.46 -21.98 0.96
N GLU A 54 -1.22 -23.22 0.61
CA GLU A 54 -1.28 -24.36 1.53
C GLU A 54 -0.16 -24.25 2.58
N HIS A 55 1.01 -23.75 2.18
CA HIS A 55 2.16 -23.52 3.05
C HIS A 55 2.27 -22.07 3.57
N SER A 56 1.19 -21.30 3.50
CA SER A 56 1.18 -19.88 3.91
C SER A 56 1.35 -19.67 5.41
N ASN A 57 0.99 -20.66 6.25
CA ASN A 57 0.94 -20.53 7.72
C ASN A 57 0.19 -19.27 8.20
N GLY A 58 -0.88 -18.90 7.48
CA GLY A 58 -1.68 -17.71 7.76
C GLY A 58 -1.06 -16.40 7.27
N ASN A 59 0.01 -16.44 6.49
CA ASN A 59 0.53 -15.28 5.77
C ASN A 59 -0.07 -15.23 4.37
N TYR A 60 -1.06 -14.37 4.17
CA TYR A 60 -1.78 -14.19 2.90
C TYR A 60 -1.44 -12.87 2.21
N GLY A 61 -0.29 -12.27 2.54
CA GLY A 61 0.09 -10.94 2.07
C GLY A 61 -0.51 -9.83 2.94
N ILE A 62 0.01 -8.63 2.79
CA ILE A 62 -0.46 -7.47 3.57
C ILE A 62 -1.32 -6.52 2.75
N VAL A 63 -1.31 -6.66 1.42
CA VAL A 63 -2.17 -5.92 0.49
C VAL A 63 -2.86 -6.90 -0.43
N HIS A 64 -4.18 -6.77 -0.60
CA HIS A 64 -4.91 -7.50 -1.62
C HIS A 64 -5.39 -6.52 -2.69
N VAL A 65 -4.76 -6.55 -3.85
CA VAL A 65 -5.14 -5.74 -5.01
C VAL A 65 -6.20 -6.49 -5.81
N MET A 66 -7.37 -5.88 -5.90
CA MET A 66 -8.52 -6.41 -6.64
C MET A 66 -8.72 -5.57 -7.91
N GLY A 67 -8.44 -6.18 -9.06
CA GLY A 67 -8.64 -5.54 -10.34
C GLY A 67 -10.13 -5.47 -10.69
N ILE A 68 -10.54 -4.31 -11.19
CA ILE A 68 -11.88 -4.08 -11.72
C ILE A 68 -11.77 -4.10 -13.24
N ASP A 69 -12.47 -5.01 -13.88
CA ASP A 69 -12.76 -4.91 -15.31
C ASP A 69 -14.12 -4.21 -15.45
N PRO A 70 -14.17 -2.98 -16.00
CA PRO A 70 -15.43 -2.26 -16.19
C PRO A 70 -16.39 -2.97 -17.16
N ASN A 71 -15.89 -3.89 -17.99
CA ASN A 71 -16.69 -4.67 -18.94
C ASN A 71 -17.13 -6.04 -18.40
N ASP A 72 -16.45 -6.54 -17.37
CA ASP A 72 -16.76 -7.82 -16.71
C ASP A 72 -16.42 -7.78 -15.22
N SER A 73 -17.33 -7.21 -14.43
CA SER A 73 -17.20 -7.13 -12.97
C SER A 73 -17.80 -8.33 -12.23
N GLN A 74 -18.40 -9.32 -12.93
CA GLN A 74 -19.16 -10.40 -12.29
C GLN A 74 -18.29 -11.24 -11.36
N GLY A 75 -17.07 -11.57 -11.77
CA GLY A 75 -16.14 -12.35 -10.93
C GLY A 75 -15.77 -11.65 -9.63
N LEU A 76 -15.65 -10.31 -9.66
CA LEU A 76 -15.40 -9.50 -8.46
C LEU A 76 -16.65 -9.44 -7.58
N ILE A 77 -17.84 -9.21 -8.18
CA ILE A 77 -19.12 -9.17 -7.45
C ILE A 77 -19.38 -10.50 -6.74
N ASP A 78 -19.18 -11.62 -7.41
CA ASP A 78 -19.38 -12.96 -6.84
C ASP A 78 -18.47 -13.22 -5.62
N THR A 79 -17.28 -12.59 -5.60
CA THR A 79 -16.30 -12.80 -4.54
C THR A 79 -16.51 -11.86 -3.35
N VAL A 80 -16.76 -10.56 -3.61
CA VAL A 80 -16.80 -9.52 -2.55
C VAL A 80 -18.23 -9.07 -2.21
N GLY A 81 -19.24 -9.55 -2.94
CA GLY A 81 -20.62 -9.12 -2.82
C GLY A 81 -20.92 -7.89 -3.66
N TYR A 82 -21.82 -7.02 -3.17
CA TYR A 82 -22.19 -5.81 -3.91
C TYR A 82 -21.02 -4.85 -4.10
N VAL A 83 -20.79 -4.47 -5.35
CA VAL A 83 -19.83 -3.43 -5.74
C VAL A 83 -20.61 -2.31 -6.42
N ASP A 84 -20.60 -1.13 -5.81
CA ASP A 84 -21.17 0.07 -6.42
C ASP A 84 -20.20 0.64 -7.47
N PRO A 85 -20.58 0.65 -8.77
CA PRO A 85 -19.74 1.19 -9.83
C PRO A 85 -19.34 2.66 -9.61
N GLU A 86 -20.19 3.46 -8.97
CA GLU A 86 -19.92 4.88 -8.70
C GLU A 86 -18.83 5.07 -7.64
N THR A 87 -18.66 4.09 -6.74
CA THR A 87 -17.65 4.13 -5.67
C THR A 87 -16.37 3.37 -6.00
N LEU A 88 -16.27 2.74 -7.16
CA LEU A 88 -15.12 1.91 -7.52
C LEU A 88 -13.78 2.65 -7.46
N ASN A 89 -13.77 3.92 -7.84
CA ASN A 89 -12.57 4.77 -7.87
C ASN A 89 -12.62 5.92 -6.85
N ALA A 90 -13.57 5.89 -5.91
CA ALA A 90 -13.79 6.99 -4.97
C ALA A 90 -12.96 6.82 -3.71
N GLY A 91 -11.67 7.11 -3.75
CA GLY A 91 -10.78 7.27 -2.60
C GLY A 91 -10.97 6.25 -1.45
N THR A 92 -10.48 6.58 -0.28
CA THR A 92 -10.57 5.71 0.92
C THR A 92 -11.81 5.99 1.79
N GLY A 93 -12.68 6.92 1.38
CA GLY A 93 -13.82 7.35 2.19
C GLY A 93 -13.36 8.03 3.49
N SER A 94 -13.85 7.54 4.63
CA SER A 94 -13.45 8.05 5.96
C SER A 94 -12.09 7.52 6.44
N LEU A 95 -11.48 6.56 5.75
CA LEU A 95 -10.15 6.06 6.07
C LEU A 95 -9.11 7.07 5.58
N ASP A 96 -8.42 7.73 6.50
CA ASP A 96 -7.42 8.77 6.19
C ASP A 96 -6.15 8.17 5.60
N HIS A 97 -5.51 7.23 6.30
CA HIS A 97 -4.28 6.58 5.84
C HIS A 97 -4.11 5.17 6.42
N ILE A 98 -3.14 4.45 5.88
CA ILE A 98 -2.63 3.18 6.39
C ILE A 98 -1.19 3.39 6.80
N ALA A 99 -0.84 3.10 8.06
CA ALA A 99 0.49 3.29 8.59
C ALA A 99 1.29 1.98 8.63
N LEU A 100 2.53 2.04 8.16
CA LEU A 100 3.51 0.95 8.18
C LEU A 100 4.72 1.34 9.02
N SER A 101 5.15 0.49 9.94
CA SER A 101 6.41 0.66 10.67
C SER A 101 7.55 0.12 9.81
N VAL A 102 8.54 0.96 9.54
CA VAL A 102 9.59 0.67 8.56
C VAL A 102 10.95 1.20 9.01
N THR A 103 12.01 0.79 8.30
CA THR A 103 13.37 1.35 8.39
C THR A 103 13.92 1.62 6.99
N GLY A 104 14.99 2.42 6.90
CA GLY A 104 15.65 2.72 5.62
C GLY A 104 15.08 3.92 4.90
N ARG A 105 14.83 5.03 5.62
CA ARG A 105 14.27 6.27 5.06
C ARG A 105 15.00 6.73 3.80
N ASP A 106 16.34 6.79 3.80
CA ASP A 106 17.09 7.31 2.65
C ASP A 106 16.88 6.46 1.40
N SER A 107 16.81 5.12 1.57
CA SER A 107 16.47 4.21 0.47
C SER A 107 15.06 4.48 -0.07
N MET A 108 14.12 4.81 0.81
CA MET A 108 12.74 5.16 0.41
C MET A 108 12.69 6.47 -0.37
N VAL A 109 13.43 7.48 0.07
CA VAL A 109 13.57 8.75 -0.67
C VAL A 109 14.08 8.53 -2.09
N GLU A 110 15.12 7.70 -2.26
CA GLU A 110 15.63 7.37 -3.59
C GLU A 110 14.63 6.60 -4.48
N ARG A 111 13.80 5.74 -3.88
CA ARG A 111 12.69 5.08 -4.61
C ARG A 111 11.64 6.08 -5.06
N CYS A 112 11.24 7.01 -4.18
CA CYS A 112 10.29 8.08 -4.53
C CYS A 112 10.83 8.96 -5.66
N LYS A 113 12.10 9.39 -5.60
CA LYS A 113 12.75 10.17 -6.66
C LYS A 113 12.75 9.43 -7.99
N ARG A 114 13.16 8.17 -8.00
CA ARG A 114 13.19 7.33 -9.20
C ARG A 114 11.79 7.14 -9.81
N ALA A 115 10.79 6.93 -8.96
CA ALA A 115 9.40 6.78 -9.39
C ALA A 115 8.69 8.12 -9.66
N LYS A 116 9.38 9.27 -9.44
CA LYS A 116 8.81 10.63 -9.56
C LYS A 116 7.56 10.82 -8.70
N LEU A 117 7.52 10.18 -7.53
CA LEU A 117 6.42 10.30 -6.58
C LEU A 117 6.62 11.50 -5.68
N LYS A 118 5.53 12.21 -5.44
CA LYS A 118 5.46 13.25 -4.40
C LYS A 118 5.30 12.57 -3.04
N TYR A 119 5.97 13.11 -2.04
CA TYR A 119 5.82 12.68 -0.65
C TYR A 119 5.98 13.88 0.28
N PHE A 120 5.47 13.73 1.49
CA PHE A 120 5.60 14.71 2.56
C PHE A 120 6.27 14.05 3.77
N GLU A 121 7.11 14.78 4.47
CA GLU A 121 7.78 14.29 5.68
C GLU A 121 7.53 15.21 6.88
N ARG A 122 7.42 14.62 8.06
CA ARG A 122 7.40 15.33 9.34
C ARG A 122 8.05 14.51 10.45
N SER A 123 8.62 15.17 11.45
CA SER A 123 9.08 14.52 12.69
C SER A 123 8.03 14.67 13.78
N VAL A 124 7.85 13.62 14.58
CA VAL A 124 6.99 13.58 15.77
C VAL A 124 7.85 13.18 16.96
N PRO A 125 8.60 14.14 17.56
CA PRO A 125 9.58 13.84 18.61
C PRO A 125 8.99 13.13 19.82
N THR A 126 7.77 13.47 20.19
CA THR A 126 7.04 12.87 21.32
C THR A 126 6.79 11.38 21.16
N LEU A 127 6.76 10.87 19.92
CA LEU A 127 6.59 9.46 19.60
C LEU A 127 7.92 8.79 19.21
N GLY A 128 9.02 9.55 19.10
CA GLY A 128 10.30 9.03 18.61
C GLY A 128 10.24 8.61 17.13
N LEU A 129 9.41 9.27 16.33
CA LEU A 129 9.16 8.90 14.93
C LEU A 129 9.52 10.02 13.96
N HIS A 130 9.95 9.60 12.77
CA HIS A 130 9.97 10.40 11.56
C HIS A 130 9.01 9.76 10.55
N GLN A 131 8.08 10.54 10.02
CA GLN A 131 6.97 10.06 9.18
C GLN A 131 7.13 10.54 7.75
N MET A 132 6.85 9.67 6.79
CA MET A 132 6.73 9.99 5.37
C MET A 132 5.34 9.58 4.87
N PHE A 133 4.68 10.45 4.13
CA PHE A 133 3.36 10.23 3.55
C PHE A 133 3.44 10.28 2.03
N LEU A 134 2.87 9.30 1.36
CA LEU A 134 2.79 9.24 -0.09
C LEU A 134 1.48 8.55 -0.51
N LYS A 135 1.02 8.82 -1.73
CA LYS A 135 -0.18 8.16 -2.27
C LYS A 135 0.19 7.02 -3.21
N ASP A 136 -0.55 5.93 -3.09
CA ASP A 136 -0.54 4.88 -4.09
C ASP A 136 -1.28 5.34 -5.38
N PRO A 137 -1.21 4.59 -6.50
CA PRO A 137 -1.90 4.94 -7.74
C PRO A 137 -3.43 5.04 -7.63
N ASN A 138 -4.01 4.50 -6.57
CA ASN A 138 -5.46 4.49 -6.32
C ASN A 138 -5.91 5.60 -5.36
N GLY A 139 -4.97 6.47 -4.94
CA GLY A 139 -5.23 7.56 -4.00
C GLY A 139 -5.19 7.16 -2.53
N VAL A 140 -4.83 5.91 -2.21
CA VAL A 140 -4.66 5.46 -0.82
C VAL A 140 -3.45 6.16 -0.20
N MET A 141 -3.65 6.86 0.92
CA MET A 141 -2.55 7.45 1.67
C MET A 141 -1.80 6.38 2.45
N ILE A 142 -0.50 6.28 2.22
CA ILE A 142 0.41 5.41 2.96
C ILE A 142 1.28 6.30 3.86
N GLU A 143 1.27 6.00 5.15
CA GLU A 143 2.17 6.58 6.14
C GLU A 143 3.29 5.58 6.43
N LEU A 144 4.54 6.02 6.32
CA LEU A 144 5.73 5.25 6.67
C LEU A 144 6.32 5.81 7.94
N ASN A 145 6.34 5.03 9.02
CA ASN A 145 6.86 5.40 10.32
C ASN A 145 8.29 4.86 10.49
N PHE A 146 9.26 5.74 10.36
CA PHE A 146 10.69 5.46 10.61
C PHE A 146 11.06 5.82 12.05
N PRO A 147 12.10 5.18 12.63
CA PRO A 147 12.72 5.67 13.86
C PRO A 147 13.17 7.13 13.73
N ALA A 148 13.04 7.95 14.78
CA ALA A 148 13.46 9.34 14.75
C ALA A 148 14.96 9.53 14.43
N SER A 149 15.78 8.50 14.68
CA SER A 149 17.21 8.50 14.33
C SER A 149 17.48 8.54 12.82
N GLU A 150 16.47 8.21 12.00
CA GLU A 150 16.53 8.27 10.55
C GLU A 150 16.00 9.61 9.98
N ALA A 151 15.58 10.56 10.83
CA ALA A 151 15.16 11.88 10.38
C ALA A 151 16.32 12.59 9.67
N PRO A 152 16.04 13.36 8.59
CA PRO A 152 17.09 14.11 7.88
C PRO A 152 17.73 15.13 8.81
N LYS A 153 19.06 15.27 8.73
CA LYS A 153 19.82 16.25 9.54
C LYS A 153 19.54 17.69 9.12
N GLU A 154 19.19 17.89 7.86
CA GLU A 154 18.78 19.19 7.30
C GLU A 154 17.38 19.02 6.69
N ARG A 155 16.50 20.01 6.88
CA ARG A 155 15.21 20.03 6.20
C ARG A 155 15.46 20.27 4.70
N ASP A 156 15.25 19.23 3.90
CA ASP A 156 15.09 19.39 2.47
C ASP A 156 13.84 20.24 2.21
N ALA A 157 14.05 21.49 1.77
CA ALA A 157 12.95 22.44 1.51
C ALA A 157 11.96 21.95 0.43
N ALA A 158 12.35 20.96 -0.37
CA ALA A 158 11.56 20.44 -1.48
C ALA A 158 10.34 19.61 -1.04
N THR A 159 10.26 19.17 0.23
CA THR A 159 9.25 18.21 0.69
C THR A 159 7.98 18.86 1.24
N THR A 160 7.98 20.14 1.56
CA THR A 160 6.87 20.79 2.28
C THR A 160 5.79 21.40 1.37
N GLU A 161 6.08 21.72 0.11
CA GLU A 161 5.16 22.40 -0.81
C GLU A 161 4.33 21.44 -1.70
N ALA A 162 4.64 20.17 -1.75
CA ALA A 162 4.12 19.26 -2.77
C ALA A 162 2.77 18.62 -2.46
N PHE A 163 2.19 18.82 -1.26
CA PHE A 163 0.96 18.15 -0.80
C PHE A 163 -0.22 19.11 -0.51
N ARG A 164 -0.08 20.40 -0.82
CA ARG A 164 -1.18 21.36 -0.74
C ARG A 164 -1.91 21.50 -2.06
#